data_9d65b198dca826e5f1aad6102f392022
#
_entry.id   9d65b198dca826e5f1aad6102f392022
#
_cell.length_a   1.000
_cell.length_b   1.000
_cell.length_c   1.000
_cell.angle_alpha   90.00
_cell.angle_beta   90.00
_cell.angle_gamma   90.00
#
_symmetry.space_group_name_H-M   'P 1'
#
loop_
_entity.id
_entity.type
_entity.pdbx_description
1 polymer ?
#
loop_
_entity_poly.entity_id
_entity_poly.type
_entity_poly.pdbx_seq_one_letter_code
_entity_poly.pdbx_strand_id
1 'polypeptide(L)'
;EELKKLINFSVKNKKNYIILGNGSNVFFANNFIKTVILKNEIPETIIEKGNGLIEVSSSVKTMTLLKYCYKKDYDCFYFLSSVPSTIGGNVAMNAGNGKLSNQFISNYIVSLKVFDGKKIFSLKKNEINFKYRESKFSGDNNLFIISALFRFKNKKIKINPIKERLKWAKKYQDYSAPNCGSVFKDRYSFIMFLLGGIKIFGTEFSPKTQN
;
A
#
# COMPACT_ATOMS: atom_id res chain seq x y z
N GLU A 1 -7.67 20.83 6.48
CA GLU A 1 -8.22 21.98 5.75
C GLU A 1 -7.82 21.96 4.26
N GLU A 2 -6.54 21.81 3.90
CA GLU A 2 -6.08 21.80 2.49
C GLU A 2 -6.73 20.69 1.69
N LEU A 3 -6.74 19.44 2.20
CA LEU A 3 -7.38 18.32 1.52
C LEU A 3 -8.85 18.60 1.22
N LYS A 4 -9.59 19.21 2.16
CA LYS A 4 -10.99 19.62 1.96
C LYS A 4 -11.12 20.63 0.84
N LYS A 5 -10.23 21.64 0.79
CA LYS A 5 -10.20 22.65 -0.29
C LYS A 5 -9.95 21.99 -1.66
N LEU A 6 -8.99 21.05 -1.74
CA LEU A 6 -8.66 20.35 -2.99
C LEU A 6 -9.80 19.44 -3.46
N ILE A 7 -10.45 18.70 -2.57
CA ILE A 7 -11.63 17.89 -2.89
C ILE A 7 -12.76 18.79 -3.39
N ASN A 8 -13.08 19.87 -2.66
CA ASN A 8 -14.13 20.83 -3.06
C ASN A 8 -13.83 21.47 -4.41
N PHE A 9 -12.56 21.84 -4.67
CA PHE A 9 -12.13 22.34 -5.98
C PHE A 9 -12.41 21.32 -7.08
N SER A 10 -12.04 20.07 -6.89
CA SER A 10 -12.24 19.00 -7.86
C SER A 10 -13.73 18.78 -8.14
N VAL A 11 -14.56 18.73 -7.10
CA VAL A 11 -16.03 18.58 -7.20
C VAL A 11 -16.63 19.78 -7.93
N LYS A 12 -16.29 21.02 -7.54
CA LYS A 12 -16.80 22.25 -8.16
C LYS A 12 -16.48 22.32 -9.65
N ASN A 13 -15.30 21.85 -10.05
CA ASN A 13 -14.85 21.87 -11.44
C ASN A 13 -15.19 20.58 -12.21
N LYS A 14 -16.02 19.70 -11.65
CA LYS A 14 -16.40 18.40 -12.25
C LYS A 14 -15.16 17.58 -12.68
N LYS A 15 -14.09 17.63 -11.90
CA LYS A 15 -12.86 16.87 -12.14
C LYS A 15 -12.85 15.61 -11.27
N ASN A 16 -12.60 14.48 -11.89
CA ASN A 16 -12.27 13.26 -11.13
C ASN A 16 -10.93 13.44 -10.43
N TYR A 17 -10.77 12.82 -9.28
CA TYR A 17 -9.49 12.79 -8.59
C TYR A 17 -9.18 11.38 -8.08
N ILE A 18 -7.89 11.09 -7.95
CA ILE A 18 -7.38 9.89 -7.30
C ILE A 18 -6.41 10.28 -6.21
N ILE A 19 -6.38 9.49 -5.15
CA ILE A 19 -5.45 9.67 -4.04
C ILE A 19 -4.26 8.76 -4.30
N LEU A 20 -3.07 9.35 -4.36
CA LEU A 20 -1.82 8.64 -4.61
C LEU A 20 -0.98 8.60 -3.34
N GLY A 21 -0.53 7.40 -2.95
CA GLY A 21 0.54 7.23 -1.95
C GLY A 21 1.90 7.47 -2.58
N ASN A 22 2.80 6.49 -2.50
CA ASN A 22 4.14 6.59 -3.12
C ASN A 22 4.20 6.19 -4.61
N GLY A 23 3.08 5.84 -5.23
CA GLY A 23 3.02 5.47 -6.65
C GLY A 23 3.63 4.10 -6.99
N SER A 24 4.06 3.31 -6.01
CA SER A 24 4.77 2.05 -6.23
C SER A 24 3.95 0.91 -6.86
N ASN A 25 2.65 1.10 -7.02
CA ASN A 25 1.74 0.13 -7.65
C ASN A 25 0.82 0.84 -8.67
N VAL A 26 1.32 1.90 -9.29
CA VAL A 26 0.56 2.72 -10.24
C VAL A 26 1.35 2.87 -11.53
N PHE A 27 0.67 2.67 -12.64
CA PHE A 27 1.18 2.90 -13.97
C PHE A 27 0.22 3.81 -14.74
N PHE A 28 0.74 4.89 -15.34
CA PHE A 28 -0.01 5.79 -16.18
C PHE A 28 0.22 5.45 -17.65
N ALA A 29 -0.80 4.88 -18.31
CA ALA A 29 -0.70 4.42 -19.70
C ALA A 29 -0.68 5.56 -20.74
N ASN A 30 -1.13 6.75 -20.37
CA ASN A 30 -1.26 7.90 -21.27
C ASN A 30 -0.33 9.05 -20.83
N ASN A 31 0.24 9.76 -21.80
CA ASN A 31 1.05 10.95 -21.57
C ASN A 31 0.24 12.15 -21.02
N PHE A 32 -1.08 12.11 -21.15
CA PHE A 32 -1.98 13.14 -20.64
C PHE A 32 -3.07 12.51 -19.75
N ILE A 33 -3.20 13.03 -18.54
CA ILE A 33 -4.17 12.55 -17.55
C ILE A 33 -5.13 13.68 -17.23
N LYS A 34 -6.44 13.46 -17.49
CA LYS A 34 -7.52 14.43 -17.17
C LYS A 34 -7.92 14.43 -15.69
N THR A 35 -7.48 13.43 -14.93
CA THR A 35 -7.79 13.23 -13.51
C THR A 35 -6.82 14.01 -12.63
N VAL A 36 -7.31 14.66 -11.59
CA VAL A 36 -6.48 15.32 -10.58
C VAL A 36 -5.80 14.27 -9.70
N ILE A 37 -4.49 14.35 -9.56
CA ILE A 37 -3.74 13.44 -8.67
C ILE A 37 -3.47 14.17 -7.36
N LEU A 38 -4.03 13.66 -6.27
CA LEU A 38 -3.82 14.14 -4.91
C LEU A 38 -2.78 13.25 -4.22
N LYS A 39 -1.53 13.69 -4.20
CA LYS A 39 -0.48 12.98 -3.48
C LYS A 39 -0.68 13.12 -1.98
N ASN A 40 -0.64 11.99 -1.26
CA ASN A 40 -0.82 11.98 0.18
C ASN A 40 0.47 12.36 0.91
N GLU A 41 0.53 13.59 1.42
CA GLU A 41 1.66 14.15 2.18
C GLU A 41 1.21 14.74 3.53
N ILE A 42 0.19 14.15 4.16
CA ILE A 42 -0.19 14.53 5.53
C ILE A 42 0.97 14.28 6.50
N PRO A 43 1.05 14.98 7.66
CA PRO A 43 2.11 14.78 8.63
C PRO A 43 2.29 13.31 9.04
N GLU A 44 3.52 12.81 8.97
CA GLU A 44 3.85 11.45 9.38
C GLU A 44 3.86 11.32 10.90
N THR A 45 3.02 10.44 11.45
CA THR A 45 2.97 10.12 12.87
C THR A 45 2.91 8.63 13.12
N ILE A 46 3.59 8.16 14.16
CA ILE A 46 3.51 6.80 14.71
C ILE A 46 3.28 6.97 16.21
N ILE A 47 2.10 6.61 16.70
CA ILE A 47 1.67 6.87 18.08
C ILE A 47 1.31 5.54 18.75
N GLU A 48 2.02 5.19 19.81
CA GLU A 48 1.68 4.04 20.65
C GLU A 48 0.44 4.37 21.51
N LYS A 49 -0.54 3.47 21.50
CA LYS A 49 -1.77 3.56 22.30
C LYS A 49 -1.80 2.53 23.44
N GLY A 50 -0.70 1.83 23.68
CA GLY A 50 -0.60 0.75 24.66
C GLY A 50 -1.09 -0.60 24.14
N ASN A 51 -0.71 -1.69 24.84
CA ASN A 51 -1.13 -3.06 24.54
C ASN A 51 -0.91 -3.50 23.08
N GLY A 52 0.20 -3.06 22.46
CA GLY A 52 0.53 -3.36 21.08
C GLY A 52 -0.32 -2.63 20.04
N LEU A 53 -1.14 -1.66 20.47
CA LEU A 53 -1.90 -0.78 19.57
C LEU A 53 -1.04 0.38 19.12
N ILE A 54 -0.93 0.56 17.82
CA ILE A 54 -0.15 1.65 17.20
C ILE A 54 -1.01 2.33 16.13
N GLU A 55 -1.25 3.62 16.29
CA GLU A 55 -1.89 4.47 15.29
C GLU A 55 -0.82 5.07 14.38
N VAL A 56 -1.00 4.92 13.07
CA VAL A 56 0.00 5.32 12.06
C VAL A 56 -0.68 6.14 10.98
N SER A 57 -0.14 7.32 10.66
CA SER A 57 -0.63 8.14 9.54
C SER A 57 -0.48 7.41 8.21
N SER A 58 -1.42 7.63 7.31
CA SER A 58 -1.45 6.96 5.99
C SER A 58 -0.27 7.36 5.08
N SER A 59 0.36 8.50 5.29
CA SER A 59 1.54 8.99 4.59
C SER A 59 2.84 8.28 4.99
N VAL A 60 2.90 7.71 6.22
CA VAL A 60 4.10 7.05 6.74
C VAL A 60 4.59 5.99 5.74
N LYS A 61 5.88 6.06 5.40
CA LYS A 61 6.52 5.04 4.57
C LYS A 61 6.52 3.70 5.29
N THR A 62 6.18 2.64 4.58
CA THR A 62 6.13 1.28 5.14
C THR A 62 7.43 0.92 5.84
N MET A 63 8.57 1.19 5.22
CA MET A 63 9.89 0.88 5.81
C MET A 63 10.12 1.62 7.14
N THR A 64 9.62 2.84 7.30
CA THR A 64 9.74 3.60 8.56
C THR A 64 9.01 2.88 9.70
N LEU A 65 7.76 2.46 9.46
CA LEU A 65 7.01 1.69 10.45
C LEU A 65 7.65 0.34 10.74
N LEU A 66 8.13 -0.39 9.73
CA LEU A 66 8.77 -1.70 9.93
C LEU A 66 10.04 -1.60 10.77
N LYS A 67 10.87 -0.57 10.53
CA LYS A 67 12.06 -0.30 11.36
C LYS A 67 11.68 0.06 12.80
N TYR A 68 10.61 0.84 12.98
CA TYR A 68 10.09 1.15 14.30
C TYR A 68 9.63 -0.13 15.03
N CYS A 69 8.82 -0.98 14.38
CA CYS A 69 8.34 -2.25 14.93
C CYS A 69 9.49 -3.19 15.27
N TYR A 70 10.52 -3.27 14.42
CA TYR A 70 11.69 -4.10 14.66
C TYR A 70 12.47 -3.68 15.91
N LYS A 71 12.65 -2.37 16.13
CA LYS A 71 13.32 -1.84 17.34
C LYS A 71 12.54 -2.11 18.64
N LYS A 72 11.25 -2.36 18.54
CA LYS A 72 10.33 -2.60 19.66
C LYS A 72 9.95 -4.08 19.82
N ASP A 73 10.58 -4.99 19.09
CA ASP A 73 10.26 -6.43 19.06
C ASP A 73 8.77 -6.71 18.77
N TYR A 74 8.16 -5.95 17.87
CA TYR A 74 6.79 -6.22 17.41
C TYR A 74 6.77 -7.16 16.20
N ASP A 75 5.93 -8.21 16.24
CA ASP A 75 5.60 -9.03 15.07
C ASP A 75 4.71 -8.24 14.12
N CYS A 76 5.27 -7.83 13.00
CA CYS A 76 4.67 -6.90 12.05
C CYS A 76 4.68 -7.50 10.63
N PHE A 77 4.07 -6.81 9.67
CA PHE A 77 4.02 -7.22 8.26
C PHE A 77 5.35 -7.03 7.51
N TYR A 78 6.43 -7.64 8.00
CA TYR A 78 7.78 -7.52 7.43
C TYR A 78 7.89 -8.04 6.00
N PHE A 79 6.94 -8.82 5.52
CA PHE A 79 6.85 -9.24 4.12
C PHE A 79 6.69 -8.08 3.13
N LEU A 80 6.34 -6.88 3.60
CA LEU A 80 6.27 -5.65 2.79
C LEU A 80 7.57 -4.83 2.78
N SER A 81 8.66 -5.31 3.39
CA SER A 81 9.92 -4.55 3.46
C SER A 81 10.54 -4.21 2.11
N SER A 82 10.25 -4.99 1.07
CA SER A 82 10.75 -4.74 -0.29
C SER A 82 9.86 -3.83 -1.12
N VAL A 83 8.73 -3.34 -0.57
CA VAL A 83 7.78 -2.50 -1.30
C VAL A 83 7.95 -1.04 -0.88
N PRO A 84 8.32 -0.13 -1.79
CA PRO A 84 8.51 1.29 -1.49
C PRO A 84 7.17 2.03 -1.42
N SER A 85 6.30 1.64 -0.49
CA SER A 85 4.92 2.09 -0.34
C SER A 85 4.69 2.94 0.90
N THR A 86 3.52 3.55 0.99
CA THR A 86 2.98 4.19 2.20
C THR A 86 1.94 3.28 2.86
N ILE A 87 1.67 3.52 4.14
CA ILE A 87 0.66 2.78 4.91
C ILE A 87 -0.71 2.90 4.25
N GLY A 88 -1.14 4.09 3.84
CA GLY A 88 -2.42 4.29 3.14
C GLY A 88 -2.52 3.50 1.84
N GLY A 89 -1.47 3.51 1.02
CA GLY A 89 -1.42 2.72 -0.22
C GLY A 89 -1.50 1.22 0.02
N ASN A 90 -0.80 0.71 1.05
CA ASN A 90 -0.87 -0.70 1.43
C ASN A 90 -2.26 -1.10 1.93
N VAL A 91 -2.91 -0.25 2.73
CA VAL A 91 -4.27 -0.49 3.22
C VAL A 91 -5.26 -0.50 2.07
N ALA A 92 -5.20 0.49 1.17
CA ALA A 92 -6.09 0.59 0.01
C ALA A 92 -6.04 -0.67 -0.86
N MET A 93 -4.86 -1.22 -1.08
CA MET A 93 -4.63 -2.41 -1.90
C MET A 93 -4.69 -3.73 -1.12
N ASN A 94 -4.98 -3.72 0.19
CA ASN A 94 -4.81 -4.88 1.05
C ASN A 94 -3.50 -5.62 0.74
N ALA A 95 -2.38 -4.88 0.82
CA ALA A 95 -1.08 -5.39 0.41
C ALA A 95 -0.68 -6.65 1.18
N GLY A 96 -0.10 -7.62 0.47
CA GLY A 96 0.23 -8.92 1.06
C GLY A 96 1.25 -9.70 0.25
N ASN A 97 1.64 -10.88 0.74
CA ASN A 97 2.67 -11.75 0.17
C ASN A 97 2.06 -12.89 -0.68
N GLY A 98 1.15 -12.54 -1.62
CA GLY A 98 0.48 -13.50 -2.49
C GLY A 98 -0.80 -14.11 -1.88
N LYS A 99 -1.62 -14.70 -2.74
CA LYS A 99 -2.97 -15.21 -2.39
C LYS A 99 -2.91 -16.39 -1.41
N LEU A 100 -1.96 -17.29 -1.63
CA LEU A 100 -1.84 -18.53 -0.86
C LEU A 100 -1.16 -18.36 0.52
N SER A 101 -0.44 -17.25 0.75
CA SER A 101 0.31 -17.05 1.99
C SER A 101 -0.55 -16.65 3.18
N ASN A 102 -1.79 -16.22 2.94
CA ASN A 102 -2.68 -15.59 3.94
C ASN A 102 -2.01 -14.44 4.74
N GLN A 103 -0.97 -13.82 4.17
CA GLN A 103 -0.24 -12.72 4.78
C GLN A 103 -0.66 -11.40 4.13
N PHE A 104 -1.52 -10.64 4.82
CA PHE A 104 -2.05 -9.36 4.36
C PHE A 104 -1.93 -8.30 5.46
N ILE A 105 -1.79 -7.03 5.08
CA ILE A 105 -1.78 -5.91 6.04
C ILE A 105 -3.07 -5.88 6.87
N SER A 106 -4.20 -6.28 6.29
CA SER A 106 -5.49 -6.38 6.98
C SER A 106 -5.49 -7.32 8.18
N ASN A 107 -4.54 -8.26 8.28
CA ASN A 107 -4.43 -9.15 9.43
C ASN A 107 -4.07 -8.42 10.72
N TYR A 108 -3.46 -7.24 10.60
CA TYR A 108 -3.00 -6.41 11.72
C TYR A 108 -3.90 -5.22 12.00
N ILE A 109 -4.84 -4.87 11.09
CA ILE A 109 -5.71 -3.71 11.19
C ILE A 109 -6.83 -3.94 12.22
N VAL A 110 -7.02 -2.97 13.10
CA VAL A 110 -8.14 -2.86 14.04
C VAL A 110 -9.22 -1.94 13.47
N SER A 111 -8.82 -0.73 13.08
CA SER A 111 -9.69 0.30 12.52
C SER A 111 -8.91 1.28 11.67
N LEU A 112 -9.64 2.05 10.86
CA LEU A 112 -9.08 3.16 10.09
C LEU A 112 -9.79 4.45 10.48
N LYS A 113 -9.07 5.56 10.53
CA LYS A 113 -9.63 6.91 10.57
C LYS A 113 -9.66 7.43 9.14
N VAL A 114 -10.82 7.84 8.67
CA VAL A 114 -11.06 8.24 7.28
C VAL A 114 -11.75 9.58 7.20
N PHE A 115 -11.60 10.25 6.06
CA PHE A 115 -12.25 11.52 5.73
C PHE A 115 -13.05 11.37 4.42
N ASP A 116 -14.32 11.79 4.42
CA ASP A 116 -15.24 11.68 3.27
C ASP A 116 -15.42 13.01 2.50
N GLY A 117 -14.53 13.97 2.72
CA GLY A 117 -14.67 15.33 2.18
C GLY A 117 -15.45 16.29 3.11
N LYS A 118 -16.24 15.78 4.06
CA LYS A 118 -17.05 16.55 4.99
C LYS A 118 -16.62 16.36 6.43
N LYS A 119 -16.49 15.12 6.87
CA LYS A 119 -16.19 14.74 8.26
C LYS A 119 -15.15 13.63 8.35
N ILE A 120 -14.50 13.56 9.51
CA ILE A 120 -13.61 12.46 9.89
C ILE A 120 -14.41 11.46 10.71
N PHE A 121 -14.27 10.17 10.42
CA PHE A 121 -14.90 9.09 11.18
C PHE A 121 -14.04 7.84 11.16
N SER A 122 -14.37 6.86 11.98
CA SER A 122 -13.66 5.60 12.08
C SER A 122 -14.43 4.47 11.42
N LEU A 123 -13.70 3.61 10.70
CA LEU A 123 -14.20 2.34 10.16
C LEU A 123 -13.53 1.19 10.91
N LYS A 124 -14.32 0.26 11.43
CA LYS A 124 -13.80 -1.01 11.96
C LYS A 124 -13.37 -1.93 10.81
N LYS A 125 -12.49 -2.89 11.11
CA LYS A 125 -11.96 -3.82 10.10
C LYS A 125 -13.05 -4.49 9.23
N ASN A 126 -14.17 -4.92 9.83
CA ASN A 126 -15.27 -5.58 9.12
C ASN A 126 -16.05 -4.66 8.17
N GLU A 127 -15.96 -3.33 8.33
CA GLU A 127 -16.62 -2.33 7.48
C GLU A 127 -15.78 -1.95 6.24
N ILE A 128 -14.53 -2.45 6.17
CA ILE A 128 -13.58 -2.09 5.11
C ILE A 128 -13.67 -3.04 3.91
N ASN A 129 -14.31 -4.20 4.06
CA ASN A 129 -14.51 -5.19 3.00
C ASN A 129 -13.20 -5.62 2.30
N PHE A 130 -12.19 -5.99 3.08
CA PHE A 130 -10.92 -6.46 2.54
C PHE A 130 -11.08 -7.77 1.75
N LYS A 131 -10.57 -7.77 0.52
CA LYS A 131 -10.42 -8.95 -0.34
C LYS A 131 -8.97 -9.03 -0.83
N TYR A 132 -8.65 -10.03 -1.63
CA TYR A 132 -7.34 -10.16 -2.25
C TYR A 132 -7.05 -8.97 -3.18
N ARG A 133 -6.02 -8.15 -2.82
CA ARG A 133 -5.63 -6.94 -3.57
C ARG A 133 -6.77 -5.93 -3.75
N GLU A 134 -7.68 -5.88 -2.78
CA GLU A 134 -8.86 -5.01 -2.84
C GLU A 134 -9.32 -4.61 -1.44
N SER A 135 -9.88 -3.43 -1.32
CA SER A 135 -10.57 -2.92 -0.15
C SER A 135 -11.64 -1.92 -0.57
N LYS A 136 -12.38 -1.39 0.41
CA LYS A 136 -13.34 -0.29 0.20
C LYS A 136 -12.73 0.96 -0.46
N PHE A 137 -11.39 1.09 -0.45
CA PHE A 137 -10.65 2.22 -1.02
C PHE A 137 -10.10 1.93 -2.42
N SER A 138 -10.38 0.75 -2.99
CA SER A 138 -9.99 0.40 -4.35
C SER A 138 -11.04 0.91 -5.32
N GLY A 139 -10.67 1.77 -6.27
CA GLY A 139 -11.59 2.37 -7.24
C GLY A 139 -12.03 3.79 -6.88
N ASP A 140 -13.16 4.24 -7.41
CA ASP A 140 -13.72 5.59 -7.25
C ASP A 140 -14.31 5.80 -5.85
N ASN A 141 -13.46 5.89 -4.86
CA ASN A 141 -13.90 6.16 -3.50
C ASN A 141 -13.52 7.57 -3.07
N ASN A 142 -14.52 8.35 -2.71
CA ASN A 142 -14.36 9.67 -2.10
C ASN A 142 -13.87 9.61 -0.64
N LEU A 143 -13.23 8.49 -0.25
CA LEU A 143 -12.72 8.28 1.10
C LEU A 143 -11.19 8.39 1.13
N PHE A 144 -10.70 9.28 1.98
CA PHE A 144 -9.27 9.44 2.24
C PHE A 144 -8.90 8.76 3.57
N ILE A 145 -7.91 7.87 3.54
CA ILE A 145 -7.38 7.24 4.75
C ILE A 145 -6.46 8.25 5.46
N ILE A 146 -6.81 8.66 6.68
CA ILE A 146 -5.97 9.54 7.50
C ILE A 146 -4.95 8.71 8.27
N SER A 147 -5.42 7.72 9.04
CA SER A 147 -4.55 6.84 9.82
C SER A 147 -5.12 5.42 9.90
N ALA A 148 -4.26 4.48 10.20
CA ALA A 148 -4.61 3.11 10.52
C ALA A 148 -4.19 2.77 11.94
N LEU A 149 -5.10 2.15 12.71
CA LEU A 149 -4.81 1.57 14.01
C LEU A 149 -4.47 0.10 13.80
N PHE A 150 -3.25 -0.27 14.11
CA PHE A 150 -2.74 -1.63 14.05
C PHE A 150 -2.69 -2.25 15.44
N ARG A 151 -2.75 -3.59 15.50
CA ARG A 151 -2.41 -4.39 16.67
C ARG A 151 -1.25 -5.29 16.34
N PHE A 152 -0.12 -5.09 17.00
CA PHE A 152 1.06 -5.93 16.91
C PHE A 152 1.26 -6.70 18.21
N LYS A 153 1.74 -7.94 18.09
CA LYS A 153 2.12 -8.76 19.25
C LYS A 153 3.61 -8.57 19.53
N ASN A 154 3.99 -8.51 20.81
CA ASN A 154 5.40 -8.57 21.19
C ASN A 154 5.94 -9.97 20.87
N LYS A 155 7.08 -10.00 20.18
CA LYS A 155 7.76 -11.25 19.81
C LYS A 155 9.24 -10.96 19.64
N LYS A 156 10.05 -11.51 20.54
CA LYS A 156 11.53 -11.38 20.44
C LYS A 156 12.00 -11.84 19.06
N ILE A 157 12.60 -10.92 18.31
CA ILE A 157 13.02 -11.15 16.92
C ILE A 157 14.50 -11.52 16.93
N LYS A 158 14.81 -12.80 16.66
CA LYS A 158 16.19 -13.31 16.63
C LYS A 158 16.93 -12.96 15.35
N ILE A 159 16.24 -12.99 14.21
CA ILE A 159 16.79 -12.72 12.86
C ILE A 159 16.09 -11.50 12.31
N ASN A 160 16.83 -10.58 11.71
CA ASN A 160 16.25 -9.35 11.16
C ASN A 160 15.36 -9.63 9.94
N PRO A 161 14.02 -9.58 10.06
CA PRO A 161 13.10 -9.98 9.00
C PRO A 161 13.11 -8.99 7.82
N ILE A 162 13.50 -7.73 8.08
CA ILE A 162 13.66 -6.71 7.04
C ILE A 162 14.82 -7.09 6.13
N LYS A 163 15.99 -7.43 6.72
CA LYS A 163 17.18 -7.84 5.95
C LYS A 163 16.89 -9.11 5.14
N GLU A 164 16.25 -10.10 5.74
CA GLU A 164 15.89 -11.34 5.05
C GLU A 164 14.94 -11.09 3.87
N ARG A 165 13.91 -10.28 4.06
CA ARG A 165 12.99 -9.93 2.97
C ARG A 165 13.66 -9.15 1.84
N LEU A 166 14.54 -8.20 2.16
CA LEU A 166 15.30 -7.46 1.16
C LEU A 166 16.28 -8.36 0.39
N LYS A 167 16.95 -9.30 1.07
CA LYS A 167 17.82 -10.30 0.44
C LYS A 167 17.01 -11.20 -0.51
N TRP A 168 15.86 -11.68 -0.09
CA TRP A 168 14.94 -12.43 -0.92
C TRP A 168 14.51 -11.63 -2.15
N ALA A 169 14.07 -10.40 -1.97
CA ALA A 169 13.63 -9.54 -3.07
C ALA A 169 14.75 -9.30 -4.10
N LYS A 170 15.99 -9.02 -3.64
CA LYS A 170 17.15 -8.86 -4.52
C LYS A 170 17.43 -10.10 -5.36
N LYS A 171 17.13 -11.31 -4.83
CA LYS A 171 17.31 -12.57 -5.57
C LYS A 171 16.23 -12.81 -6.60
N TYR A 172 14.98 -12.48 -6.30
CA TYR A 172 13.81 -12.91 -7.08
C TYR A 172 13.07 -11.79 -7.81
N GLN A 173 13.42 -10.53 -7.59
CA GLN A 173 12.82 -9.39 -8.28
C GLN A 173 13.85 -8.69 -9.15
N ASP A 174 13.41 -8.12 -10.27
CA ASP A 174 14.24 -7.36 -11.18
C ASP A 174 14.26 -5.88 -10.74
N TYR A 175 15.46 -5.38 -10.49
CA TYR A 175 15.72 -3.97 -10.13
C TYR A 175 16.62 -3.28 -11.15
N SER A 176 16.82 -3.87 -12.34
CA SER A 176 17.63 -3.27 -13.42
C SER A 176 16.97 -2.00 -13.99
N ALA A 177 15.65 -1.89 -13.85
CA ALA A 177 14.87 -0.74 -14.27
C ALA A 177 13.76 -0.42 -13.24
N PRO A 178 13.22 0.82 -13.23
CA PRO A 178 12.03 1.15 -12.46
C PRO A 178 10.87 0.22 -12.83
N ASN A 179 10.19 -0.33 -11.82
CA ASN A 179 9.06 -1.24 -12.05
C ASN A 179 7.92 -0.97 -11.05
N CYS A 180 6.71 -1.36 -11.39
CA CYS A 180 5.53 -1.26 -10.54
C CYS A 180 5.14 -2.59 -9.87
N GLY A 181 6.03 -3.58 -9.87
CA GLY A 181 5.78 -4.92 -9.32
C GLY A 181 4.91 -5.78 -10.25
N SER A 182 4.25 -6.79 -9.68
CA SER A 182 3.41 -7.72 -10.44
C SER A 182 2.15 -7.03 -10.97
N VAL A 183 1.95 -7.06 -12.27
CA VAL A 183 0.82 -6.43 -12.97
C VAL A 183 -0.47 -7.25 -12.83
N PHE A 184 -0.34 -8.58 -12.83
CA PHE A 184 -1.48 -9.49 -12.82
C PHE A 184 -1.81 -10.00 -11.40
N LYS A 185 -3.10 -10.11 -11.10
CA LYS A 185 -3.59 -10.60 -9.79
C LYS A 185 -3.38 -12.11 -9.61
N ASP A 186 -3.49 -12.87 -10.69
CA ASP A 186 -3.38 -14.33 -10.68
C ASP A 186 -2.19 -14.80 -11.52
N ARG A 187 -1.56 -15.92 -11.11
CA ARG A 187 -0.47 -16.54 -11.86
C ARG A 187 -1.04 -17.33 -13.04
N TYR A 188 -1.05 -16.74 -14.21
CA TYR A 188 -1.16 -17.47 -15.47
C TYR A 188 0.25 -17.73 -15.99
N SER A 189 0.92 -18.75 -15.48
CA SER A 189 2.33 -19.02 -15.75
C SER A 189 2.67 -19.12 -17.26
N PHE A 190 1.78 -19.67 -18.07
CA PHE A 190 1.98 -19.79 -19.51
C PHE A 190 1.84 -18.45 -20.24
N ILE A 191 0.82 -17.65 -19.92
CA ILE A 191 0.65 -16.30 -20.51
C ILE A 191 1.78 -15.39 -20.08
N MET A 192 2.24 -15.48 -18.83
CA MET A 192 3.35 -14.73 -18.29
C MET A 192 4.67 -15.08 -18.98
N PHE A 193 4.87 -16.35 -19.32
CA PHE A 193 6.02 -16.81 -20.11
C PHE A 193 5.99 -16.23 -21.54
N LEU A 194 4.82 -16.24 -22.18
CA LEU A 194 4.65 -15.66 -23.53
C LEU A 194 4.83 -14.13 -23.55
N LEU A 195 4.50 -13.44 -22.47
CA LEU A 195 4.67 -11.98 -22.35
C LEU A 195 6.07 -11.56 -21.88
N GLY A 196 6.90 -12.52 -21.46
CA GLY A 196 8.27 -12.25 -21.03
C GLY A 196 9.08 -11.61 -22.16
N GLY A 197 9.63 -10.43 -21.92
CA GLY A 197 10.39 -9.65 -22.90
C GLY A 197 9.55 -8.85 -23.90
N ILE A 198 8.22 -8.92 -23.85
CA ILE A 198 7.35 -8.10 -24.71
C ILE A 198 7.24 -6.68 -24.14
N LYS A 199 7.51 -5.69 -24.98
CA LYS A 199 7.31 -4.27 -24.64
C LYS A 199 5.88 -3.84 -24.97
N ILE A 200 5.12 -3.43 -23.97
CA ILE A 200 3.78 -2.86 -24.14
C ILE A 200 3.79 -1.45 -23.57
N PHE A 201 3.37 -0.46 -24.36
CA PHE A 201 3.37 0.97 -23.98
C PHE A 201 4.71 1.49 -23.44
N GLY A 202 5.83 1.01 -24.00
CA GLY A 202 7.18 1.41 -23.57
C GLY A 202 7.68 0.72 -22.30
N THR A 203 6.92 -0.22 -21.74
CA THR A 203 7.31 -1.03 -20.59
C THR A 203 7.65 -2.46 -21.01
N GLU A 204 8.61 -3.08 -20.32
CA GLU A 204 9.02 -4.46 -20.53
C GLU A 204 8.52 -5.33 -19.38
N PHE A 205 7.96 -6.49 -19.70
CA PHE A 205 7.57 -7.49 -18.71
C PHE A 205 8.78 -8.35 -18.33
N SER A 206 9.32 -8.13 -17.13
CA SER A 206 10.41 -8.96 -16.62
C SER A 206 9.87 -10.28 -16.04
N PRO A 207 10.39 -11.45 -16.45
CA PRO A 207 10.03 -12.74 -15.87
C PRO A 207 10.29 -12.83 -14.37
N LYS A 208 11.31 -12.11 -13.85
CA LYS A 208 11.64 -12.10 -12.42
C LYS A 208 10.59 -11.42 -11.56
N THR A 209 9.96 -10.36 -12.04
CA THR A 209 8.96 -9.60 -11.25
C THR A 209 7.57 -10.25 -11.27
N GLN A 210 7.39 -11.29 -12.07
CA GLN A 210 6.12 -11.96 -12.27
C GLN A 210 5.98 -13.28 -11.49
N ASN A 211 7.05 -13.74 -10.85
CA ASN A 211 7.10 -14.99 -10.07
C ASN A 211 6.66 -14.83 -8.61
#